data_93994f64038f21b9181f53dd5dac25c1
#
_entry.id   93994f64038f21b9181f53dd5dac25c1
#
_cell.length_a   1.000
_cell.length_b   1.000
_cell.length_c   1.000
_cell.angle_alpha   90.00
_cell.angle_beta   90.00
_cell.angle_gamma   90.00
#
_symmetry.space_group_name_H-M   'P 1'
#
loop_
_entity.id
_entity.type
_entity.pdbx_description
1 polymer ?
#
loop_
_entity_poly.entity_id
_entity_poly.type
_entity_poly.pdbx_seq_one_letter_code
_entity_poly.pdbx_strand_id
1 'polypeptide(L)'
;MNNKMKKINEIIKSKPVQYIIVACAGLLVGWLLFSPSENPAPATHEGHEMHEGHSHDLVQDETGVWTCSMHPQIRQDKPGKCPICAMDLIPVRKGSGGGENSDPKAIQLSEEAAALADVQTSKVSRENPVKTVRLYGKIAPNEQSLQSQTAHVGGRIEQLNINFTGESVRAGQTLAVLYSPELFTAQQELLEAIKMKQPALIQAAREKLRLWKMTNAQIEAIEQSGSVSPLVEIKANVSGIVMTKRVNQGDYVASGAVLFDIANLSSVWAMFDTFEVDLPFLNRGDQVHFTLQALPGKTYTGRIAFIDPIINPSTRTARVRVEVPNSHMELKPEMYATAEVSAPLQGYKDRITVPQTAVLWTGKRSIVYVKQPDTSTPTFLMREVELGPSLGNAYVILKGLSEGEEVVTNGVFSIDASAQLEGKQSMMNNDGEAQPMSGHVGHTMSGHEGHTM
;
A
#
# COMPACT_ATOMS: atom_id res chain seq x y z
N MET A 1 29.78 -31.23 46.23
CA MET A 1 28.66 -31.31 45.24
C MET A 1 27.93 -29.98 45.04
N ASN A 2 28.06 -28.98 45.91
CA ASN A 2 27.30 -27.72 45.85
C ASN A 2 27.82 -26.65 44.86
N ASN A 3 29.07 -26.70 44.38
CA ASN A 3 29.63 -25.64 43.54
C ASN A 3 29.36 -25.83 42.03
N LYS A 4 29.09 -27.07 41.58
CA LYS A 4 28.70 -27.35 40.18
C LYS A 4 27.25 -26.97 39.90
N MET A 5 26.35 -27.15 40.84
CA MET A 5 24.91 -26.77 40.67
C MET A 5 24.69 -25.26 40.66
N LYS A 6 25.49 -24.46 41.37
CA LYS A 6 25.43 -22.98 41.28
C LYS A 6 25.84 -22.44 39.92
N LYS A 7 26.90 -23.00 39.32
CA LYS A 7 27.34 -22.59 37.96
C LYS A 7 26.34 -22.96 36.87
N ILE A 8 25.65 -24.10 36.99
CA ILE A 8 24.61 -24.53 36.06
C ILE A 8 23.40 -23.58 36.13
N ASN A 9 23.00 -23.15 37.32
CA ASN A 9 21.89 -22.21 37.51
C ASN A 9 22.19 -20.79 37.00
N GLU A 10 23.44 -20.35 37.03
CA GLU A 10 23.83 -19.05 36.44
C GLU A 10 23.86 -19.11 34.90
N ILE A 11 24.24 -20.24 34.31
CA ILE A 11 24.24 -20.43 32.86
C ILE A 11 22.81 -20.47 32.32
N ILE A 12 21.87 -21.11 33.02
CA ILE A 12 20.44 -21.17 32.63
C ILE A 12 19.74 -19.80 32.72
N LYS A 13 20.22 -18.90 33.59
CA LYS A 13 19.68 -17.55 33.76
C LYS A 13 20.21 -16.53 32.70
N SER A 14 21.19 -16.89 31.90
CA SER A 14 21.68 -16.00 30.86
C SER A 14 20.66 -15.86 29.71
N LYS A 15 20.37 -14.64 29.29
CA LYS A 15 19.37 -14.35 28.21
C LYS A 15 19.53 -15.22 26.97
N PRO A 16 20.75 -15.44 26.41
CA PRO A 16 20.89 -16.26 25.20
C PRO A 16 20.52 -17.74 25.42
N VAL A 17 20.78 -18.30 26.59
CA VAL A 17 20.41 -19.69 26.89
C VAL A 17 18.90 -19.86 27.06
N GLN A 18 18.21 -18.87 27.62
CA GLN A 18 16.74 -18.87 27.69
C GLN A 18 16.09 -18.86 26.29
N TYR A 19 16.62 -18.11 25.35
CA TYR A 19 16.10 -18.10 23.96
C TYR A 19 16.32 -19.45 23.27
N ILE A 20 17.45 -20.12 23.51
CA ILE A 20 17.73 -21.45 22.94
C ILE A 20 16.76 -22.49 23.54
N ILE A 21 16.49 -22.45 24.84
CA ILE A 21 15.54 -23.37 25.52
C ILE A 21 14.11 -23.17 24.94
N VAL A 22 13.67 -21.93 24.76
CA VAL A 22 12.35 -21.63 24.18
C VAL A 22 12.26 -22.09 22.73
N ALA A 23 13.31 -21.91 21.95
CA ALA A 23 13.36 -22.37 20.55
C ALA A 23 13.31 -23.91 20.45
N CYS A 24 14.05 -24.62 21.30
CA CYS A 24 14.03 -26.10 21.37
C CYS A 24 12.67 -26.63 21.83
N ALA A 25 12.03 -25.96 22.79
CA ALA A 25 10.68 -26.33 23.24
C ALA A 25 9.64 -26.12 22.12
N GLY A 26 9.74 -25.04 21.37
CA GLY A 26 8.87 -24.77 20.20
C GLY A 26 9.03 -25.82 19.11
N LEU A 27 10.26 -26.25 18.80
CA LEU A 27 10.54 -27.32 17.82
C LEU A 27 10.00 -28.68 18.28
N LEU A 28 10.10 -28.99 19.58
CA LEU A 28 9.55 -30.24 20.15
C LEU A 28 8.02 -30.26 20.08
N VAL A 29 7.36 -29.18 20.40
CA VAL A 29 5.89 -29.05 20.29
C VAL A 29 5.44 -29.12 18.82
N GLY A 30 6.17 -28.48 17.90
CA GLY A 30 5.92 -28.55 16.47
C GLY A 30 6.06 -29.99 15.95
N TRP A 31 7.08 -30.72 16.34
CA TRP A 31 7.27 -32.12 15.95
C TRP A 31 6.16 -33.03 16.50
N LEU A 32 5.68 -32.79 17.72
CA LEU A 32 4.62 -33.57 18.36
C LEU A 32 3.24 -33.32 17.73
N LEU A 33 3.01 -32.11 17.18
CA LEU A 33 1.74 -31.74 16.54
C LEU A 33 1.70 -32.10 15.04
N PHE A 34 2.87 -32.23 14.38
CA PHE A 34 2.97 -32.46 12.93
C PHE A 34 3.68 -33.78 12.55
N SER A 35 3.90 -34.69 13.51
CA SER A 35 4.39 -36.04 13.18
C SER A 35 3.33 -36.77 12.33
N PRO A 36 3.67 -37.26 11.11
CA PRO A 36 2.74 -38.06 10.33
C PRO A 36 2.45 -39.36 11.06
N SER A 37 1.18 -39.63 11.28
CA SER A 37 0.67 -40.91 11.82
C SER A 37 0.94 -41.97 10.75
N GLU A 38 1.75 -42.97 11.07
CA GLU A 38 1.90 -44.16 10.26
C GLU A 38 0.56 -44.87 10.15
N ASN A 39 0.05 -45.02 8.91
CA ASN A 39 -1.10 -45.86 8.62
C ASN A 39 -0.72 -47.34 8.82
N PRO A 40 -1.52 -48.11 9.55
CA PRO A 40 -1.31 -49.56 9.62
C PRO A 40 -1.59 -50.22 8.26
N ALA A 41 -0.75 -51.19 7.92
CA ALA A 41 -0.85 -52.03 6.73
C ALA A 41 -2.22 -52.70 6.60
N PRO A 42 -2.76 -52.91 5.39
CA PRO A 42 -4.05 -53.56 5.19
C PRO A 42 -3.96 -55.03 5.52
N ALA A 43 -4.86 -55.46 6.39
CA ALA A 43 -5.08 -56.90 6.67
C ALA A 43 -5.64 -57.60 5.45
N THR A 44 -5.07 -58.75 5.14
CA THR A 44 -5.56 -59.71 4.17
C THR A 44 -6.94 -60.23 4.59
N HIS A 45 -7.96 -59.95 3.78
CA HIS A 45 -9.24 -60.65 3.87
C HIS A 45 -9.35 -61.63 2.68
N GLU A 46 -9.36 -62.91 3.03
CA GLU A 46 -9.79 -64.00 2.20
C GLU A 46 -11.31 -63.98 1.97
N GLY A 47 -11.71 -64.18 0.74
CA GLY A 47 -12.91 -64.93 0.34
C GLY A 47 -14.25 -64.24 0.55
N HIS A 48 -14.84 -63.65 -0.48
CA HIS A 48 -16.28 -63.71 -0.73
C HIS A 48 -16.61 -63.97 -2.18
N GLU A 49 -17.56 -64.85 -2.30
CA GLU A 49 -18.04 -65.56 -3.48
C GLU A 49 -18.61 -64.65 -4.59
N MET A 50 -18.60 -65.22 -5.77
CA MET A 50 -19.20 -64.76 -7.02
C MET A 50 -20.63 -64.31 -6.86
N HIS A 51 -20.95 -63.08 -7.30
CA HIS A 51 -22.29 -62.75 -7.80
C HIS A 51 -22.23 -62.55 -9.30
N GLU A 52 -23.03 -63.36 -9.97
CA GLU A 52 -23.28 -63.37 -11.40
C GLU A 52 -23.90 -62.06 -11.91
N GLY A 53 -23.38 -61.61 -13.03
CA GLY A 53 -24.13 -61.14 -14.19
C GLY A 53 -25.04 -59.93 -14.07
N HIS A 54 -24.48 -58.73 -14.34
CA HIS A 54 -25.23 -57.74 -15.12
C HIS A 54 -24.50 -57.50 -16.44
N SER A 55 -25.02 -58.10 -17.50
CA SER A 55 -24.69 -57.77 -18.87
C SER A 55 -25.18 -56.36 -19.17
N HIS A 56 -24.26 -55.40 -19.18
CA HIS A 56 -24.50 -54.12 -19.84
C HIS A 56 -24.25 -54.35 -21.34
N ASP A 57 -25.30 -54.24 -22.12
CA ASP A 57 -25.22 -54.13 -23.56
C ASP A 57 -24.25 -53.04 -23.95
N LEU A 58 -23.16 -53.47 -24.57
CA LEU A 58 -22.16 -52.59 -25.15
C LEU A 58 -22.75 -52.00 -26.43
N VAL A 59 -23.32 -50.81 -26.33
CA VAL A 59 -23.52 -49.95 -27.49
C VAL A 59 -22.17 -49.58 -28.03
N GLN A 60 -21.79 -50.19 -29.15
CA GLN A 60 -20.60 -49.83 -29.91
C GLN A 60 -20.80 -48.46 -30.51
N ASP A 61 -20.23 -47.42 -29.87
CA ASP A 61 -20.00 -46.13 -30.52
C ASP A 61 -18.61 -46.11 -31.14
N GLU A 62 -18.61 -46.01 -32.45
CA GLU A 62 -17.43 -46.01 -33.33
C GLU A 62 -16.61 -44.71 -33.19
N THR A 63 -15.84 -44.57 -32.12
CA THR A 63 -14.65 -43.68 -32.14
C THR A 63 -13.61 -44.19 -31.14
N GLY A 64 -12.75 -45.07 -31.66
CA GLY A 64 -11.85 -45.97 -30.99
C GLY A 64 -10.64 -45.41 -30.30
N VAL A 65 -10.70 -44.39 -29.44
CA VAL A 65 -9.55 -43.99 -28.64
C VAL A 65 -9.81 -44.32 -27.18
N TRP A 66 -8.91 -45.11 -26.58
CA TRP A 66 -8.94 -45.53 -25.19
C TRP A 66 -7.81 -44.87 -24.43
N THR A 67 -8.06 -44.40 -23.21
CA THR A 67 -7.07 -43.72 -22.34
C THR A 67 -7.05 -44.31 -20.94
N CYS A 68 -5.95 -44.09 -20.22
CA CYS A 68 -5.86 -44.46 -18.82
C CYS A 68 -6.25 -43.25 -17.93
N SER A 69 -7.12 -43.49 -16.94
CA SER A 69 -7.53 -42.42 -15.98
C SER A 69 -6.35 -41.83 -15.20
N MET A 70 -5.29 -42.59 -14.97
CA MET A 70 -4.09 -42.14 -14.25
C MET A 70 -2.98 -41.64 -15.18
N HIS A 71 -3.00 -42.03 -16.46
CA HIS A 71 -2.00 -41.65 -17.45
C HIS A 71 -2.68 -41.18 -18.74
N PRO A 72 -3.21 -39.98 -18.78
CA PRO A 72 -3.97 -39.45 -19.93
C PRO A 72 -3.19 -39.38 -21.25
N GLN A 73 -1.86 -39.38 -21.14
CA GLN A 73 -0.97 -39.42 -22.32
C GLN A 73 -0.99 -40.77 -23.05
N ILE A 74 -1.47 -41.84 -22.40
CA ILE A 74 -1.62 -43.14 -23.03
C ILE A 74 -2.94 -43.17 -23.78
N ARG A 75 -2.86 -43.20 -25.11
CA ARG A 75 -3.99 -43.31 -26.03
C ARG A 75 -3.80 -44.53 -26.93
N GLN A 76 -4.78 -45.41 -26.99
CA GLN A 76 -4.76 -46.62 -27.83
C GLN A 76 -6.06 -46.72 -28.61
N ASP A 77 -5.98 -47.30 -29.79
CA ASP A 77 -7.13 -47.46 -30.69
C ASP A 77 -7.96 -48.72 -30.35
N LYS A 78 -7.65 -49.41 -29.27
CA LYS A 78 -8.32 -50.65 -28.84
C LYS A 78 -8.43 -50.69 -27.31
N PRO A 79 -9.46 -51.37 -26.79
CA PRO A 79 -9.55 -51.65 -25.36
C PRO A 79 -8.35 -52.52 -24.93
N GLY A 80 -7.82 -52.26 -23.74
CA GLY A 80 -6.66 -52.95 -23.23
C GLY A 80 -6.21 -52.41 -21.87
N LYS A 81 -5.00 -52.80 -21.46
CA LYS A 81 -4.40 -52.36 -20.21
C LYS A 81 -3.37 -51.25 -20.45
N CYS A 82 -3.32 -50.31 -19.55
CA CYS A 82 -2.31 -49.25 -19.56
C CYS A 82 -0.90 -49.87 -19.39
N PRO A 83 0.05 -49.59 -20.28
CA PRO A 83 1.40 -50.17 -20.22
C PRO A 83 2.22 -49.65 -19.02
N ILE A 84 1.76 -48.58 -18.35
CA ILE A 84 2.47 -47.99 -17.21
C ILE A 84 1.94 -48.52 -15.86
N CYS A 85 0.62 -48.65 -15.69
CA CYS A 85 0.01 -49.03 -14.42
C CYS A 85 -0.86 -50.28 -14.47
N ALA A 86 -0.97 -50.92 -15.64
CA ALA A 86 -1.76 -52.16 -15.88
C ALA A 86 -3.28 -52.03 -15.60
N MET A 87 -3.81 -50.83 -15.31
CA MET A 87 -5.25 -50.58 -15.18
C MET A 87 -5.93 -50.63 -16.54
N ASP A 88 -7.19 -51.02 -16.56
CA ASP A 88 -7.98 -51.08 -17.79
C ASP A 88 -8.17 -49.69 -18.38
N LEU A 89 -8.00 -49.57 -19.68
CA LEU A 89 -8.21 -48.32 -20.41
C LEU A 89 -9.73 -48.07 -20.53
N ILE A 90 -10.11 -46.82 -20.34
CA ILE A 90 -11.49 -46.37 -20.51
C ILE A 90 -11.66 -45.68 -21.88
N PRO A 91 -12.81 -45.85 -22.56
CA PRO A 91 -13.03 -45.19 -23.84
C PRO A 91 -13.10 -43.68 -23.61
N VAL A 92 -12.35 -42.91 -24.41
CA VAL A 92 -12.47 -41.46 -24.46
C VAL A 92 -13.81 -41.17 -25.13
N ARG A 93 -14.84 -40.88 -24.34
CA ARG A 93 -16.07 -40.32 -24.88
C ARG A 93 -15.71 -38.93 -25.40
N LYS A 94 -15.70 -38.73 -26.71
CA LYS A 94 -15.86 -37.36 -27.23
C LYS A 94 -17.17 -36.89 -26.66
N GLY A 95 -17.11 -35.85 -25.80
CA GLY A 95 -18.28 -35.34 -25.15
C GLY A 95 -19.41 -35.16 -26.16
N SER A 96 -20.48 -35.93 -25.98
CA SER A 96 -21.70 -35.84 -26.78
C SER A 96 -22.43 -34.53 -26.36
N GLY A 97 -21.91 -33.41 -26.81
CA GLY A 97 -22.41 -32.07 -26.58
C GLY A 97 -22.13 -31.15 -27.74
N GLY A 98 -21.66 -31.67 -28.85
CA GLY A 98 -21.51 -30.91 -30.10
C GLY A 98 -22.87 -30.77 -30.76
N GLY A 99 -23.67 -29.77 -30.40
CA GLY A 99 -24.63 -29.23 -31.35
C GLY A 99 -23.89 -28.83 -32.62
N GLU A 100 -24.48 -29.04 -33.78
CA GLU A 100 -23.91 -28.86 -35.12
C GLU A 100 -23.35 -27.45 -35.45
N ASN A 101 -23.19 -26.57 -34.44
CA ASN A 101 -22.75 -25.18 -34.58
C ASN A 101 -21.73 -24.73 -33.52
N SER A 102 -21.03 -25.62 -32.80
CA SER A 102 -20.02 -25.12 -31.83
C SER A 102 -18.72 -24.79 -32.54
N ASP A 103 -18.24 -23.57 -32.36
CA ASP A 103 -16.91 -23.10 -32.78
C ASP A 103 -15.85 -24.08 -32.25
N PRO A 104 -15.00 -24.69 -33.12
CA PRO A 104 -13.96 -25.65 -32.71
C PRO A 104 -12.96 -25.07 -31.69
N LYS A 105 -12.93 -23.75 -31.54
CA LYS A 105 -12.11 -23.04 -30.55
C LYS A 105 -12.81 -22.88 -29.20
N ALA A 106 -14.11 -23.18 -29.12
CA ALA A 106 -14.88 -23.03 -27.89
C ALA A 106 -14.57 -24.15 -26.88
N ILE A 107 -14.47 -23.76 -25.62
CA ILE A 107 -14.21 -24.65 -24.48
C ILE A 107 -15.54 -24.96 -23.83
N GLN A 108 -15.88 -26.24 -23.72
CA GLN A 108 -17.11 -26.72 -23.08
C GLN A 108 -16.75 -27.33 -21.72
N LEU A 109 -17.42 -26.87 -20.68
CA LEU A 109 -17.33 -27.46 -19.35
C LEU A 109 -18.67 -28.13 -19.01
N SER A 110 -18.63 -29.26 -18.30
CA SER A 110 -19.85 -29.77 -17.70
C SER A 110 -20.36 -28.81 -16.61
N GLU A 111 -21.65 -28.86 -16.28
CA GLU A 111 -22.20 -28.02 -15.22
C GLU A 111 -21.49 -28.25 -13.88
N GLU A 112 -21.16 -29.51 -13.57
CA GLU A 112 -20.44 -29.89 -12.35
C GLU A 112 -19.01 -29.34 -12.36
N ALA A 113 -18.30 -29.39 -13.50
CA ALA A 113 -16.94 -28.84 -13.63
C ALA A 113 -16.95 -27.32 -13.51
N ALA A 114 -17.93 -26.63 -14.09
CA ALA A 114 -18.10 -25.20 -13.98
C ALA A 114 -18.44 -24.76 -12.53
N ALA A 115 -19.28 -25.55 -11.85
CA ALA A 115 -19.62 -25.30 -10.45
C ALA A 115 -18.42 -25.56 -9.53
N LEU A 116 -17.64 -26.63 -9.76
CA LEU A 116 -16.44 -26.94 -8.97
C LEU A 116 -15.35 -25.87 -9.15
N ALA A 117 -15.24 -25.28 -10.34
CA ALA A 117 -14.31 -24.21 -10.66
C ALA A 117 -14.82 -22.83 -10.23
N ASP A 118 -16.00 -22.74 -9.60
CA ASP A 118 -16.70 -21.50 -9.23
C ASP A 118 -16.73 -20.48 -10.38
N VAL A 119 -17.13 -20.94 -11.57
CA VAL A 119 -17.19 -20.11 -12.76
C VAL A 119 -18.35 -19.12 -12.63
N GLN A 120 -18.01 -17.84 -12.51
CA GLN A 120 -18.99 -16.75 -12.48
C GLN A 120 -18.84 -15.88 -13.72
N THR A 121 -19.93 -15.40 -14.23
CA THR A 121 -19.99 -14.51 -15.39
C THR A 121 -20.67 -13.18 -15.04
N SER A 122 -20.29 -12.14 -15.74
CA SER A 122 -20.95 -10.83 -15.65
C SER A 122 -21.21 -10.28 -17.05
N LYS A 123 -22.35 -9.64 -17.24
CA LYS A 123 -22.64 -8.93 -18.49
C LYS A 123 -21.84 -7.64 -18.56
N VAL A 124 -21.18 -7.43 -19.67
CA VAL A 124 -20.47 -6.18 -19.95
C VAL A 124 -21.44 -5.08 -20.35
N SER A 125 -21.29 -3.94 -19.70
CA SER A 125 -22.03 -2.71 -20.01
C SER A 125 -21.07 -1.56 -20.29
N ARG A 126 -21.57 -0.56 -21.01
CA ARG A 126 -20.86 0.69 -21.17
C ARG A 126 -21.12 1.59 -19.97
N GLU A 127 -20.09 2.21 -19.48
CA GLU A 127 -20.20 3.14 -18.36
C GLU A 127 -19.19 4.28 -18.49
N ASN A 128 -19.30 5.26 -17.61
CA ASN A 128 -18.30 6.30 -17.47
C ASN A 128 -17.29 5.86 -16.43
N PRO A 129 -16.11 5.35 -16.81
CA PRO A 129 -15.18 4.78 -15.88
C PRO A 129 -14.63 5.84 -14.93
N VAL A 130 -14.60 5.49 -13.65
CA VAL A 130 -14.04 6.31 -12.57
C VAL A 130 -12.88 5.55 -11.95
N LYS A 131 -11.71 6.15 -11.99
CA LYS A 131 -10.54 5.59 -11.29
C LYS A 131 -10.57 6.04 -9.84
N THR A 132 -10.48 5.10 -8.93
CA THR A 132 -10.27 5.39 -7.51
C THR A 132 -8.78 5.37 -7.21
N VAL A 133 -8.24 6.55 -6.88
CA VAL A 133 -6.85 6.71 -6.46
C VAL A 133 -6.80 6.68 -4.94
N ARG A 134 -6.03 5.76 -4.38
CA ARG A 134 -5.79 5.67 -2.93
C ARG A 134 -4.50 6.38 -2.57
N LEU A 135 -4.59 7.27 -1.58
CA LEU A 135 -3.49 8.09 -1.11
C LEU A 135 -3.23 7.78 0.36
N TYR A 136 -1.96 7.73 0.72
CA TYR A 136 -1.52 7.54 2.11
C TYR A 136 -0.71 8.75 2.54
N GLY A 137 -0.91 9.18 3.78
CA GLY A 137 -0.24 10.37 4.23
C GLY A 137 -0.41 10.63 5.71
N LYS A 138 -0.17 11.87 6.10
CA LYS A 138 -0.29 12.32 7.49
C LYS A 138 -0.79 13.75 7.58
N ILE A 139 -1.31 14.08 8.75
CA ILE A 139 -1.65 15.46 9.08
C ILE A 139 -0.36 16.22 9.39
N ALA A 140 -0.24 17.41 8.84
CA ALA A 140 0.86 18.34 9.10
C ALA A 140 0.30 19.71 9.55
N PRO A 141 1.06 20.49 10.31
CA PRO A 141 0.67 21.86 10.58
C PRO A 141 0.64 22.66 9.28
N ASN A 142 -0.24 23.63 9.20
CA ASN A 142 -0.24 24.57 8.08
C ASN A 142 1.01 25.46 8.19
N GLU A 143 1.95 25.30 7.24
CA GLU A 143 3.23 26.05 7.23
C GLU A 143 3.01 27.57 7.17
N GLN A 144 1.92 28.03 6.59
CA GLN A 144 1.58 29.45 6.55
C GLN A 144 1.21 30.00 7.96
N SER A 145 0.78 29.12 8.85
CA SER A 145 0.43 29.42 10.24
C SER A 145 1.54 29.11 11.24
N LEU A 146 2.69 28.65 10.75
CA LEU A 146 3.88 28.39 11.56
C LEU A 146 4.70 29.67 11.68
N GLN A 147 4.99 30.09 12.92
CA GLN A 147 5.82 31.24 13.21
C GLN A 147 6.93 30.89 14.19
N SER A 148 8.14 31.28 13.83
CA SER A 148 9.29 31.17 14.72
C SER A 148 9.40 32.42 15.59
N GLN A 149 9.43 32.20 16.89
CA GLN A 149 9.67 33.25 17.86
C GLN A 149 11.17 33.38 18.14
N THR A 150 11.76 34.52 17.80
CA THR A 150 13.19 34.77 17.92
C THR A 150 13.53 35.72 19.06
N ALA A 151 14.75 35.59 19.60
CA ALA A 151 15.33 36.61 20.49
C ALA A 151 15.71 37.87 19.69
N HIS A 152 15.24 39.03 20.08
CA HIS A 152 15.59 40.30 19.41
C HIS A 152 16.90 40.88 19.90
N VAL A 153 17.34 40.47 21.10
CA VAL A 153 18.60 40.87 21.73
C VAL A 153 19.33 39.59 22.21
N GLY A 154 20.65 39.65 22.29
CA GLY A 154 21.45 38.60 22.92
C GLY A 154 21.34 38.62 24.44
N GLY A 155 21.44 37.48 25.08
CA GLY A 155 21.42 37.39 26.53
C GLY A 155 21.20 35.99 27.08
N ARG A 156 21.03 35.90 28.41
CA ARG A 156 20.78 34.61 29.11
C ARG A 156 19.29 34.49 29.45
N ILE A 157 18.73 33.32 29.24
CA ILE A 157 17.35 33.01 29.67
C ILE A 157 17.31 32.90 31.21
N GLU A 158 16.73 33.88 31.86
CA GLU A 158 16.58 33.89 33.33
C GLU A 158 15.37 33.08 33.77
N GLN A 159 14.24 33.25 33.06
CA GLN A 159 13.02 32.57 33.36
C GLN A 159 12.38 32.05 32.09
N LEU A 160 11.88 30.82 32.14
CA LEU A 160 11.16 30.19 31.07
C LEU A 160 9.73 29.88 31.54
N ASN A 161 8.74 30.47 30.90
CA ASN A 161 7.32 30.29 31.26
C ASN A 161 6.67 29.15 30.44
N ILE A 162 7.32 28.71 29.37
CA ILE A 162 6.92 27.59 28.55
C ILE A 162 7.88 26.45 28.80
N ASN A 163 7.37 25.38 29.43
CA ASN A 163 8.21 24.31 29.94
C ASN A 163 8.33 23.12 28.96
N PHE A 164 7.32 22.88 28.10
CA PHE A 164 7.27 21.73 27.21
C PHE A 164 6.62 22.04 25.87
N THR A 165 6.90 21.21 24.88
CA THR A 165 6.24 21.20 23.57
C THR A 165 4.80 20.74 23.70
N GLY A 166 3.90 21.29 22.87
CA GLY A 166 2.45 21.01 22.96
C GLY A 166 1.69 21.96 23.86
N GLU A 167 2.37 22.88 24.57
CA GLU A 167 1.72 23.90 25.41
C GLU A 167 1.03 24.95 24.55
N SER A 168 -0.18 25.39 24.96
CA SER A 168 -0.92 26.41 24.26
C SER A 168 -0.48 27.79 24.72
N VAL A 169 -0.30 28.73 23.79
CA VAL A 169 0.09 30.10 24.04
C VAL A 169 -0.87 31.09 23.39
N ARG A 170 -1.01 32.25 23.99
CA ARG A 170 -1.79 33.35 23.45
C ARG A 170 -0.88 34.50 23.01
N ALA A 171 -1.28 35.20 21.95
CA ALA A 171 -0.58 36.41 21.53
C ALA A 171 -0.44 37.38 22.69
N GLY A 172 0.77 37.92 22.88
CA GLY A 172 1.11 38.80 24.00
C GLY A 172 1.50 38.11 25.32
N GLN A 173 1.33 36.78 25.43
CA GLN A 173 1.78 36.00 26.60
C GLN A 173 3.31 36.01 26.70
N THR A 174 3.87 36.23 27.88
CA THR A 174 5.31 36.18 28.14
C THR A 174 5.77 34.71 28.12
N LEU A 175 6.64 34.37 27.17
CA LEU A 175 7.19 33.02 26.95
C LEU A 175 8.47 32.80 27.76
N ALA A 176 9.31 33.84 27.81
CA ALA A 176 10.58 33.80 28.52
C ALA A 176 10.96 35.20 28.99
N VAL A 177 11.84 35.26 29.99
CA VAL A 177 12.50 36.47 30.41
C VAL A 177 14.00 36.33 30.16
N LEU A 178 14.55 37.29 29.43
CA LEU A 178 15.95 37.33 29.00
C LEU A 178 16.69 38.39 29.79
N TYR A 179 17.86 38.05 30.35
CA TYR A 179 18.80 39.01 30.88
C TYR A 179 19.77 39.44 29.78
N SER A 180 19.75 40.72 29.41
CA SER A 180 20.59 41.28 28.33
C SER A 180 21.45 42.45 28.83
N PRO A 181 22.79 42.23 28.93
CA PRO A 181 23.70 43.33 29.24
C PRO A 181 23.73 44.44 28.17
N GLU A 182 23.55 44.04 26.89
CA GLU A 182 23.52 45.00 25.78
C GLU A 182 22.32 45.94 25.88
N LEU A 183 21.15 45.39 26.19
CA LEU A 183 19.95 46.19 26.37
C LEU A 183 20.06 47.12 27.60
N PHE A 184 20.66 46.63 28.68
CA PHE A 184 20.93 47.43 29.86
C PHE A 184 21.78 48.66 29.53
N THR A 185 22.89 48.43 28.80
CA THR A 185 23.79 49.52 28.34
C THR A 185 23.09 50.50 27.43
N ALA A 186 22.28 50.04 26.48
CA ALA A 186 21.53 50.92 25.57
C ALA A 186 20.46 51.80 26.31
N GLN A 187 19.83 51.25 27.34
CA GLN A 187 18.95 52.03 28.21
C GLN A 187 19.71 53.10 29.01
N GLN A 188 20.92 52.76 29.52
CA GLN A 188 21.78 53.74 30.17
C GLN A 188 22.19 54.83 29.20
N GLU A 189 22.59 54.51 27.96
CA GLU A 189 22.92 55.49 26.91
C GLU A 189 21.73 56.47 26.68
N LEU A 190 20.48 55.98 26.66
CA LEU A 190 19.28 56.84 26.54
C LEU A 190 19.16 57.79 27.71
N LEU A 191 19.28 57.32 28.97
CA LEU A 191 19.17 58.16 30.15
C LEU A 191 20.31 59.20 30.23
N GLU A 192 21.53 58.86 29.85
CA GLU A 192 22.63 59.82 29.79
C GLU A 192 22.38 60.89 28.69
N ALA A 193 21.92 60.47 27.49
CA ALA A 193 21.54 61.42 26.44
C ALA A 193 20.44 62.43 26.90
N ILE A 194 19.49 61.98 27.71
CA ILE A 194 18.46 62.82 28.30
C ILE A 194 19.07 63.79 29.29
N LYS A 195 19.98 63.32 30.17
CA LYS A 195 20.69 64.25 31.15
C LYS A 195 21.50 65.27 30.43
N MET A 196 22.17 64.90 29.31
CA MET A 196 22.93 65.82 28.48
C MET A 196 22.06 66.77 27.67
N LYS A 197 20.71 66.59 27.64
CA LYS A 197 19.77 67.41 26.89
C LYS A 197 20.11 67.53 25.39
N GLN A 198 20.63 66.45 24.78
CA GLN A 198 21.03 66.45 23.38
C GLN A 198 19.98 65.68 22.50
N PRO A 199 19.12 66.44 21.77
CA PRO A 199 18.01 65.81 21.03
C PRO A 199 18.45 64.74 20.02
N ALA A 200 19.58 64.95 19.33
CA ALA A 200 20.09 63.99 18.34
C ALA A 200 20.50 62.65 18.98
N LEU A 201 21.15 62.69 20.15
CA LEU A 201 21.54 61.47 20.88
C LEU A 201 20.34 60.77 21.47
N ILE A 202 19.37 61.49 21.97
CA ILE A 202 18.10 60.95 22.49
C ILE A 202 17.40 60.16 21.37
N GLN A 203 17.28 60.80 20.20
CA GLN A 203 16.63 60.14 19.05
C GLN A 203 17.38 58.88 18.60
N ALA A 204 18.70 58.94 18.51
CA ALA A 204 19.53 57.80 18.13
C ALA A 204 19.39 56.64 19.14
N ALA A 205 19.40 56.91 20.43
CA ALA A 205 19.21 55.92 21.48
C ALA A 205 17.81 55.30 21.45
N ARG A 206 16.74 56.10 21.21
CA ARG A 206 15.39 55.58 21.00
C ARG A 206 15.30 54.67 19.81
N GLU A 207 15.90 55.04 18.66
CA GLU A 207 15.91 54.19 17.47
C GLU A 207 16.64 52.86 17.71
N LYS A 208 17.79 52.87 18.42
CA LYS A 208 18.51 51.67 18.83
C LYS A 208 17.61 50.70 19.63
N LEU A 209 16.87 51.21 20.60
CA LEU A 209 15.92 50.40 21.39
C LEU A 209 14.74 49.88 20.56
N ARG A 210 14.24 50.69 19.60
CA ARG A 210 13.17 50.26 18.68
C ARG A 210 13.64 49.13 17.74
N LEU A 211 14.90 49.17 17.31
CA LEU A 211 15.48 48.05 16.50
C LEU A 211 15.43 46.73 17.26
N TRP A 212 15.55 46.74 18.57
CA TRP A 212 15.38 45.59 19.45
C TRP A 212 13.94 45.28 19.85
N LYS A 213 12.97 45.92 19.13
CA LYS A 213 11.52 45.71 19.31
C LYS A 213 10.98 46.17 20.67
N MET A 214 11.66 47.06 21.36
CA MET A 214 11.03 47.79 22.47
C MET A 214 9.91 48.68 21.96
N THR A 215 8.78 48.62 22.62
CA THR A 215 7.62 49.51 22.31
C THR A 215 7.88 50.92 22.76
N ASN A 216 7.22 51.90 22.13
CA ASN A 216 7.33 53.31 22.55
C ASN A 216 6.92 53.48 24.02
N ALA A 217 5.89 52.79 24.48
CA ALA A 217 5.43 52.83 25.86
C ALA A 217 6.52 52.33 26.85
N GLN A 218 7.28 51.32 26.50
CA GLN A 218 8.41 50.82 27.30
C GLN A 218 9.55 51.83 27.34
N ILE A 219 9.87 52.46 26.21
CA ILE A 219 10.90 53.50 26.12
C ILE A 219 10.51 54.71 26.95
N GLU A 220 9.27 55.21 26.83
CA GLU A 220 8.73 56.30 27.60
C GLU A 220 8.71 56.00 29.12
N ALA A 221 8.39 54.75 29.49
CA ALA A 221 8.43 54.34 30.90
C ALA A 221 9.87 54.40 31.48
N ILE A 222 10.89 54.07 30.70
CA ILE A 222 12.30 54.19 31.09
C ILE A 222 12.67 55.68 31.26
N GLU A 223 12.25 56.51 30.34
CA GLU A 223 12.49 57.97 30.37
C GLU A 223 11.84 58.64 31.60
N GLN A 224 10.60 58.24 31.91
CA GLN A 224 9.86 58.80 33.06
C GLN A 224 10.35 58.29 34.41
N SER A 225 10.67 56.96 34.48
CA SER A 225 11.13 56.36 35.73
C SER A 225 12.59 56.63 36.04
N GLY A 226 13.42 56.93 35.00
CA GLY A 226 14.85 57.05 35.13
C GLY A 226 15.55 55.73 35.55
N SER A 227 14.83 54.60 35.46
CA SER A 227 15.27 53.27 35.87
C SER A 227 15.48 52.39 34.68
N VAL A 228 16.57 51.66 34.66
CA VAL A 228 16.92 50.66 33.60
C VAL A 228 16.71 49.26 34.11
N SER A 229 16.29 48.38 33.23
CA SER A 229 16.14 46.95 33.54
C SER A 229 16.90 46.10 32.55
N PRO A 230 17.79 45.19 33.02
CA PRO A 230 18.44 44.25 32.12
C PRO A 230 17.52 43.12 31.66
N LEU A 231 16.31 43.03 32.21
CA LEU A 231 15.37 41.96 31.93
C LEU A 231 14.41 42.37 30.80
N VAL A 232 14.26 41.50 29.84
CA VAL A 232 13.39 41.64 28.66
C VAL A 232 12.40 40.51 28.62
N GLU A 233 11.13 40.82 28.55
CA GLU A 233 10.09 39.84 28.32
C GLU A 233 9.99 39.51 26.82
N ILE A 234 10.14 38.22 26.47
CA ILE A 234 9.86 37.70 25.13
C ILE A 234 8.41 37.25 25.10
N LYS A 235 7.58 37.97 24.33
CA LYS A 235 6.15 37.71 24.22
C LYS A 235 5.83 36.98 22.93
N ALA A 236 4.81 36.11 22.99
CA ALA A 236 4.31 35.42 21.80
C ALA A 236 3.72 36.43 20.79
N ASN A 237 4.15 36.32 19.54
CA ASN A 237 3.59 37.17 18.47
C ASN A 237 2.21 36.67 18.02
N VAL A 238 1.94 35.36 18.18
CA VAL A 238 0.71 34.67 17.72
C VAL A 238 0.18 33.76 18.82
N SER A 239 -1.11 33.46 18.71
CA SER A 239 -1.74 32.40 19.51
C SER A 239 -1.61 31.05 18.77
N GLY A 240 -1.30 29.97 19.49
CA GLY A 240 -1.14 28.67 18.89
C GLY A 240 -0.60 27.64 19.89
N ILE A 241 -0.03 26.57 19.34
CA ILE A 241 0.61 25.49 20.09
C ILE A 241 2.12 25.56 19.83
N VAL A 242 2.92 25.41 20.87
CA VAL A 242 4.38 25.33 20.77
C VAL A 242 4.76 23.99 20.15
N MET A 243 5.20 24.04 18.89
CA MET A 243 5.62 22.83 18.16
C MET A 243 7.03 22.39 18.53
N THR A 244 7.91 23.38 18.76
CA THR A 244 9.31 23.12 19.11
C THR A 244 9.78 24.14 20.14
N LYS A 245 10.43 23.67 21.19
CA LYS A 245 11.15 24.49 22.18
C LYS A 245 12.65 24.26 21.98
N ARG A 246 13.42 25.31 21.69
CA ARG A 246 14.85 25.23 21.36
C ARG A 246 15.77 25.75 22.44
N VAL A 247 15.23 26.22 23.56
CA VAL A 247 15.99 26.84 24.64
C VAL A 247 15.56 26.30 26.00
N ASN A 248 16.48 26.35 26.95
CA ASN A 248 16.23 26.03 28.35
C ASN A 248 16.57 27.24 29.24
N GLN A 249 16.08 27.21 30.46
CA GLN A 249 16.46 28.21 31.46
C GLN A 249 17.97 28.12 31.73
N GLY A 250 18.64 29.24 31.73
CA GLY A 250 20.10 29.36 31.87
C GLY A 250 20.87 29.39 30.56
N ASP A 251 20.24 29.05 29.42
CA ASP A 251 20.90 29.10 28.11
C ASP A 251 21.23 30.53 27.72
N TYR A 252 22.39 30.68 27.02
CA TYR A 252 22.73 31.92 26.33
C TYR A 252 22.30 31.88 24.89
N VAL A 253 21.61 32.92 24.44
CA VAL A 253 21.11 33.08 23.09
C VAL A 253 21.66 34.31 22.42
N ALA A 254 21.96 34.20 21.13
CA ALA A 254 22.34 35.36 20.32
C ALA A 254 21.10 36.08 19.80
N SER A 255 21.27 37.34 19.40
CA SER A 255 20.24 38.05 18.64
C SER A 255 19.89 37.31 17.36
N GLY A 256 18.59 37.13 17.07
CA GLY A 256 18.08 36.35 15.94
C GLY A 256 17.94 34.84 16.20
N ALA A 257 18.39 34.33 17.34
CA ALA A 257 18.22 32.92 17.68
C ALA A 257 16.73 32.56 17.81
N VAL A 258 16.33 31.44 17.18
CA VAL A 258 14.97 30.90 17.29
C VAL A 258 14.81 30.22 18.65
N LEU A 259 13.83 30.64 19.42
CA LEU A 259 13.53 30.12 20.75
C LEU A 259 12.42 29.10 20.73
N PHE A 260 11.34 29.39 19.98
CA PHE A 260 10.14 28.58 19.87
C PHE A 260 9.61 28.62 18.44
N ASP A 261 9.04 27.50 18.00
CA ASP A 261 8.20 27.45 16.82
C ASP A 261 6.75 27.25 17.28
N ILE A 262 5.85 28.17 16.90
CA ILE A 262 4.44 28.20 17.30
C ILE A 262 3.58 28.04 16.07
N ALA A 263 2.64 27.09 16.07
CA ALA A 263 1.69 26.88 14.99
C ALA A 263 0.25 27.09 15.46
N ASN A 264 -0.53 27.77 14.63
CA ASN A 264 -1.98 27.77 14.79
C ASN A 264 -2.57 26.54 14.12
N LEU A 265 -3.13 25.62 14.91
CA LEU A 265 -3.69 24.35 14.43
C LEU A 265 -5.19 24.42 14.12
N SER A 266 -5.81 25.59 14.04
CA SER A 266 -7.21 25.74 13.61
C SER A 266 -7.45 25.36 12.15
N SER A 267 -6.39 25.36 11.35
CA SER A 267 -6.31 24.79 10.01
C SER A 267 -5.06 23.92 9.92
N VAL A 268 -5.19 22.74 9.34
CA VAL A 268 -4.10 21.80 9.15
C VAL A 268 -4.03 21.35 7.70
N TRP A 269 -2.90 20.81 7.30
CA TRP A 269 -2.74 20.19 6.01
C TRP A 269 -2.77 18.68 6.17
N ALA A 270 -3.59 18.01 5.35
CA ALA A 270 -3.43 16.58 5.12
C ALA A 270 -2.49 16.42 3.92
N MET A 271 -1.30 15.90 4.20
CA MET A 271 -0.22 15.70 3.23
C MET A 271 -0.22 14.24 2.80
N PHE A 272 -0.58 13.99 1.56
CA PHE A 272 -0.62 12.64 1.01
C PHE A 272 0.51 12.44 0.00
N ASP A 273 1.01 11.21 -0.08
CA ASP A 273 1.93 10.78 -1.11
C ASP A 273 1.16 10.03 -2.20
N THR A 274 1.37 10.41 -3.44
CA THR A 274 0.80 9.74 -4.63
C THR A 274 1.91 9.22 -5.52
N PHE A 275 1.72 8.03 -6.09
CA PHE A 275 2.67 7.48 -7.05
C PHE A 275 2.60 8.20 -8.40
N GLU A 276 3.71 8.20 -9.12
CA GLU A 276 3.85 8.80 -10.45
C GLU A 276 2.77 8.34 -11.43
N VAL A 277 2.40 7.05 -11.38
CA VAL A 277 1.37 6.45 -12.25
C VAL A 277 -0.03 6.99 -12.00
N ASP A 278 -0.29 7.57 -10.83
CA ASP A 278 -1.59 8.10 -10.42
C ASP A 278 -1.71 9.62 -10.59
N LEU A 279 -0.58 10.32 -10.74
CA LEU A 279 -0.54 11.77 -10.92
C LEU A 279 -1.42 12.30 -12.06
N PRO A 280 -1.47 11.65 -13.25
CA PRO A 280 -2.29 12.15 -14.36
C PRO A 280 -3.79 12.18 -14.06
N PHE A 281 -4.23 11.49 -13.01
CA PHE A 281 -5.63 11.38 -12.61
C PHE A 281 -6.03 12.33 -11.48
N LEU A 282 -5.09 13.10 -10.94
CA LEU A 282 -5.33 14.04 -9.85
C LEU A 282 -5.22 15.48 -10.33
N ASN A 283 -6.19 16.30 -9.98
CA ASN A 283 -6.21 17.71 -10.32
C ASN A 283 -6.38 18.57 -9.07
N ARG A 284 -5.86 19.79 -9.13
CA ARG A 284 -6.16 20.80 -8.13
C ARG A 284 -7.67 21.08 -8.10
N GLY A 285 -8.25 21.05 -6.88
CA GLY A 285 -9.68 21.23 -6.67
C GLY A 285 -10.47 19.93 -6.53
N ASP A 286 -9.89 18.78 -6.86
CA ASP A 286 -10.54 17.48 -6.69
C ASP A 286 -10.89 17.25 -5.21
N GLN A 287 -12.05 16.66 -5.00
CA GLN A 287 -12.53 16.33 -3.66
C GLN A 287 -11.83 15.07 -3.15
N VAL A 288 -11.36 15.14 -1.92
CA VAL A 288 -10.66 14.06 -1.23
C VAL A 288 -11.45 13.66 0.00
N HIS A 289 -11.79 12.39 0.09
CA HIS A 289 -12.35 11.80 1.30
C HIS A 289 -11.28 11.02 2.03
N PHE A 290 -11.05 11.31 3.30
CA PHE A 290 -10.01 10.64 4.05
C PHE A 290 -10.45 10.26 5.46
N THR A 291 -9.84 9.22 5.98
CA THR A 291 -10.05 8.71 7.33
C THR A 291 -8.73 8.69 8.08
N LEU A 292 -8.81 8.76 9.41
CA LEU A 292 -7.64 8.68 10.29
C LEU A 292 -7.77 7.42 11.16
N GLN A 293 -6.68 6.69 11.27
CA GLN A 293 -6.66 5.51 12.15
C GLN A 293 -6.90 5.86 13.62
N ALA A 294 -6.46 7.04 14.04
CA ALA A 294 -6.65 7.54 15.40
C ALA A 294 -8.09 7.97 15.72
N LEU A 295 -8.94 8.18 14.72
CA LEU A 295 -10.34 8.63 14.85
C LEU A 295 -11.27 7.72 14.02
N PRO A 296 -11.45 6.45 14.42
CA PRO A 296 -12.23 5.50 13.65
C PRO A 296 -13.68 5.94 13.52
N GLY A 297 -14.27 5.66 12.35
CA GLY A 297 -15.66 5.98 12.04
C GLY A 297 -15.92 7.44 11.61
N LYS A 298 -14.92 8.31 11.62
CA LYS A 298 -15.03 9.67 11.09
C LYS A 298 -14.40 9.78 9.71
N THR A 299 -15.14 10.31 8.75
CA THR A 299 -14.63 10.65 7.41
C THR A 299 -14.53 12.17 7.31
N TYR A 300 -13.37 12.62 6.90
CA TYR A 300 -13.08 14.03 6.65
C TYR A 300 -13.08 14.28 5.15
N THR A 301 -13.40 15.50 4.77
CA THR A 301 -13.44 15.89 3.36
C THR A 301 -12.65 17.18 3.19
N GLY A 302 -11.84 17.22 2.15
CA GLY A 302 -11.10 18.41 1.74
C GLY A 302 -10.99 18.51 0.23
N ARG A 303 -10.25 19.50 -0.25
CA ARG A 303 -9.93 19.63 -1.68
C ARG A 303 -8.43 19.69 -1.87
N ILE A 304 -7.96 19.13 -2.98
CA ILE A 304 -6.55 19.25 -3.38
C ILE A 304 -6.24 20.73 -3.61
N ALA A 305 -5.45 21.29 -2.71
CA ALA A 305 -5.00 22.69 -2.81
C ALA A 305 -3.75 22.81 -3.68
N PHE A 306 -2.87 21.79 -3.60
CA PHE A 306 -1.60 21.79 -4.31
C PHE A 306 -1.11 20.36 -4.55
N ILE A 307 -0.49 20.15 -5.70
CA ILE A 307 0.25 18.93 -6.05
C ILE A 307 1.70 19.36 -6.28
N ASP A 308 2.63 18.75 -5.56
CA ASP A 308 4.05 19.09 -5.66
C ASP A 308 4.56 18.76 -7.07
N PRO A 309 5.19 19.71 -7.78
CA PRO A 309 5.75 19.45 -9.10
C PRO A 309 7.03 18.60 -9.07
N ILE A 310 7.59 18.37 -7.88
CA ILE A 310 8.82 17.60 -7.69
C ILE A 310 8.48 16.23 -7.15
N ILE A 311 8.93 15.19 -7.86
CA ILE A 311 8.81 13.82 -7.43
C ILE A 311 9.99 13.47 -6.52
N ASN A 312 9.71 12.85 -5.37
CA ASN A 312 10.74 12.30 -4.51
C ASN A 312 11.40 11.09 -5.20
N PRO A 313 12.69 11.15 -5.53
CA PRO A 313 13.33 10.09 -6.31
C PRO A 313 13.48 8.76 -5.56
N SER A 314 13.47 8.78 -4.23
CA SER A 314 13.62 7.57 -3.42
C SER A 314 12.32 6.78 -3.30
N THR A 315 11.18 7.47 -3.21
CA THR A 315 9.85 6.86 -3.06
C THR A 315 9.06 6.83 -4.36
N ARG A 316 9.47 7.60 -5.37
CA ARG A 316 8.76 7.86 -6.63
C ARG A 316 7.33 8.38 -6.40
N THR A 317 7.19 9.22 -5.39
CA THR A 317 5.92 9.85 -5.04
C THR A 317 6.00 11.37 -5.15
N ALA A 318 4.88 12.00 -5.50
CA ALA A 318 4.67 13.42 -5.36
C ALA A 318 3.74 13.69 -4.17
N ARG A 319 3.91 14.83 -3.50
CA ARG A 319 3.03 15.22 -2.39
C ARG A 319 1.79 15.91 -2.90
N VAL A 320 0.66 15.51 -2.36
CA VAL A 320 -0.65 16.13 -2.56
C VAL A 320 -1.08 16.78 -1.25
N ARG A 321 -1.30 18.09 -1.28
CA ARG A 321 -1.71 18.87 -0.12
C ARG A 321 -3.20 19.13 -0.17
N VAL A 322 -3.87 18.78 0.90
CA VAL A 322 -5.30 19.06 1.14
C VAL A 322 -5.42 19.94 2.36
N GLU A 323 -6.10 21.08 2.22
CA GLU A 323 -6.37 21.98 3.34
C GLU A 323 -7.63 21.54 4.07
N VAL A 324 -7.54 21.47 5.41
CA VAL A 324 -8.62 20.96 6.24
C VAL A 324 -8.83 21.89 7.44
N PRO A 325 -10.06 22.40 7.65
CA PRO A 325 -10.38 23.15 8.85
C PRO A 325 -10.35 22.23 10.07
N ASN A 326 -9.78 22.71 11.18
CA ASN A 326 -9.61 21.96 12.42
C ASN A 326 -10.07 22.77 13.63
N SER A 327 -11.31 23.30 13.58
CA SER A 327 -11.86 24.18 14.61
C SER A 327 -11.91 23.53 15.99
N HIS A 328 -12.08 22.23 16.06
CA HIS A 328 -12.13 21.47 17.31
C HIS A 328 -10.77 20.91 17.75
N MET A 329 -9.69 21.18 17.00
CA MET A 329 -8.33 20.67 17.25
C MET A 329 -8.24 19.15 17.41
N GLU A 330 -9.16 18.39 16.78
CA GLU A 330 -9.17 16.93 16.77
C GLU A 330 -8.06 16.35 15.89
N LEU A 331 -7.76 17.03 14.77
CA LEU A 331 -6.70 16.66 13.85
C LEU A 331 -5.35 17.13 14.41
N LYS A 332 -4.55 16.17 14.87
CA LYS A 332 -3.23 16.48 15.41
C LYS A 332 -2.15 16.20 14.37
N PRO A 333 -1.13 17.03 14.27
CA PRO A 333 0.04 16.74 13.43
C PRO A 333 0.59 15.34 13.70
N GLU A 334 1.12 14.71 12.65
CA GLU A 334 1.66 13.33 12.60
C GLU A 334 0.61 12.20 12.70
N MET A 335 -0.70 12.49 12.78
CA MET A 335 -1.73 11.46 12.62
C MET A 335 -1.72 10.92 11.19
N TYR A 336 -1.70 9.59 11.05
CA TYR A 336 -1.79 8.92 9.75
C TYR A 336 -3.19 8.98 9.18
N ALA A 337 -3.25 9.29 7.88
CA ALA A 337 -4.48 9.41 7.12
C ALA A 337 -4.43 8.54 5.85
N THR A 338 -5.57 7.96 5.51
CA THR A 338 -5.78 7.26 4.24
C THR A 338 -6.90 7.95 3.49
N ALA A 339 -6.67 8.28 2.23
CA ALA A 339 -7.61 9.00 1.41
C ALA A 339 -7.97 8.26 0.13
N GLU A 340 -9.16 8.56 -0.39
CA GLU A 340 -9.63 8.12 -1.69
C GLU A 340 -10.07 9.33 -2.52
N VAL A 341 -9.60 9.36 -3.76
CA VAL A 341 -9.98 10.37 -4.75
C VAL A 341 -10.62 9.67 -5.92
N SER A 342 -11.83 10.07 -6.27
CA SER A 342 -12.54 9.56 -7.45
C SER A 342 -12.22 10.45 -8.64
N ALA A 343 -11.53 9.89 -9.63
CA ALA A 343 -11.10 10.57 -10.84
C ALA A 343 -11.89 10.06 -12.07
N PRO A 344 -12.89 10.79 -12.56
CA PRO A 344 -13.60 10.42 -13.79
C PRO A 344 -12.67 10.49 -15.01
N LEU A 345 -12.59 9.40 -15.77
CA LEU A 345 -11.75 9.33 -16.97
C LEU A 345 -12.45 9.96 -18.18
N GLN A 346 -12.33 11.27 -18.35
CA GLN A 346 -13.02 12.04 -19.38
C GLN A 346 -12.74 11.54 -20.82
N GLY A 347 -11.53 11.02 -21.10
CA GLY A 347 -11.14 10.47 -22.40
C GLY A 347 -11.72 9.09 -22.70
N TYR A 348 -12.39 8.45 -21.73
CA TYR A 348 -12.88 7.08 -21.84
C TYR A 348 -14.37 6.98 -21.50
N LYS A 349 -15.14 8.04 -21.76
CA LYS A 349 -16.59 8.03 -21.59
C LYS A 349 -17.23 6.96 -22.46
N ASP A 350 -18.31 6.33 -21.95
CA ASP A 350 -19.08 5.32 -22.67
C ASP A 350 -18.22 4.16 -23.15
N ARG A 351 -17.35 3.64 -22.28
CA ARG A 351 -16.49 2.49 -22.56
C ARG A 351 -16.87 1.28 -21.73
N ILE A 352 -16.60 0.10 -22.28
CA ILE A 352 -16.77 -1.16 -21.58
C ILE A 352 -15.72 -1.26 -20.47
N THR A 353 -16.14 -1.67 -19.28
CA THR A 353 -15.25 -2.02 -18.18
C THR A 353 -15.44 -3.47 -17.79
N VAL A 354 -14.36 -4.13 -17.39
CA VAL A 354 -14.39 -5.50 -16.88
C VAL A 354 -13.56 -5.61 -15.59
N PRO A 355 -13.97 -6.43 -14.62
CA PRO A 355 -13.15 -6.68 -13.43
C PRO A 355 -11.75 -7.20 -13.79
N GLN A 356 -10.74 -6.85 -13.00
CA GLN A 356 -9.38 -7.35 -13.22
C GLN A 356 -9.31 -8.88 -13.22
N THR A 357 -10.16 -9.54 -12.42
CA THR A 357 -10.24 -10.99 -12.32
C THR A 357 -10.70 -11.68 -13.61
N ALA A 358 -11.37 -10.93 -14.51
CA ALA A 358 -11.81 -11.45 -15.81
C ALA A 358 -10.69 -11.48 -16.86
N VAL A 359 -9.58 -10.79 -16.63
CA VAL A 359 -8.51 -10.61 -17.61
C VAL A 359 -7.30 -11.47 -17.25
N LEU A 360 -6.89 -12.35 -18.16
CA LEU A 360 -5.62 -13.04 -18.10
C LEU A 360 -4.58 -12.27 -18.93
N TRP A 361 -3.47 -11.93 -18.28
CA TRP A 361 -2.41 -11.16 -18.90
C TRP A 361 -1.08 -11.92 -18.92
N THR A 362 -0.51 -12.09 -20.11
CA THR A 362 0.76 -12.81 -20.33
C THR A 362 1.97 -11.88 -20.46
N GLY A 363 1.79 -10.56 -20.30
CA GLY A 363 2.82 -9.55 -20.59
C GLY A 363 2.82 -9.07 -22.04
N LYS A 364 2.36 -9.90 -22.98
CA LYS A 364 2.23 -9.57 -24.40
C LYS A 364 0.79 -9.46 -24.88
N ARG A 365 -0.09 -10.28 -24.31
CA ARG A 365 -1.51 -10.37 -24.69
C ARG A 365 -2.38 -10.27 -23.46
N SER A 366 -3.56 -9.73 -23.62
CA SER A 366 -4.64 -9.71 -22.64
C SER A 366 -5.82 -10.45 -23.22
N ILE A 367 -6.30 -11.46 -22.52
CA ILE A 367 -7.42 -12.28 -22.96
C ILE A 367 -8.51 -12.34 -21.93
N VAL A 368 -9.72 -12.57 -22.41
CA VAL A 368 -10.92 -12.84 -21.60
C VAL A 368 -11.64 -14.05 -22.17
N TYR A 369 -12.45 -14.70 -21.34
CA TYR A 369 -13.34 -15.77 -21.78
C TYR A 369 -14.78 -15.25 -21.84
N VAL A 370 -15.39 -15.33 -23.02
CA VAL A 370 -16.76 -14.90 -23.28
C VAL A 370 -17.64 -16.13 -23.32
N LYS A 371 -18.70 -16.15 -22.50
CA LYS A 371 -19.70 -17.21 -22.50
C LYS A 371 -20.54 -17.10 -23.78
N GLN A 372 -20.72 -18.24 -24.45
CA GLN A 372 -21.57 -18.31 -25.63
C GLN A 372 -23.03 -18.39 -25.22
N PRO A 373 -23.91 -17.57 -25.82
CA PRO A 373 -25.34 -17.64 -25.60
C PRO A 373 -25.92 -18.92 -26.21
N ASP A 374 -27.07 -19.35 -25.73
CA ASP A 374 -27.89 -20.42 -26.31
C ASP A 374 -27.22 -21.80 -26.44
N THR A 375 -26.26 -22.11 -25.57
CA THR A 375 -25.61 -23.41 -25.49
C THR A 375 -26.19 -24.23 -24.33
N SER A 376 -26.45 -25.53 -24.55
CA SER A 376 -26.97 -26.46 -23.53
C SER A 376 -25.97 -26.75 -22.42
N THR A 377 -24.69 -26.59 -22.69
CA THR A 377 -23.57 -26.72 -21.73
C THR A 377 -22.81 -25.41 -21.65
N PRO A 378 -22.24 -25.05 -20.47
CA PRO A 378 -21.39 -23.86 -20.32
C PRO A 378 -20.26 -23.86 -21.33
N THR A 379 -20.34 -22.98 -22.32
CA THR A 379 -19.39 -22.89 -23.43
C THR A 379 -18.74 -21.52 -23.44
N PHE A 380 -17.41 -21.49 -23.50
CA PHE A 380 -16.62 -20.29 -23.41
C PHE A 380 -15.68 -20.14 -24.60
N LEU A 381 -15.55 -18.93 -25.13
CA LEU A 381 -14.65 -18.61 -26.23
C LEU A 381 -13.58 -17.65 -25.74
N MET A 382 -12.31 -18.01 -25.94
CA MET A 382 -11.20 -17.10 -25.69
C MET A 382 -11.24 -15.92 -26.66
N ARG A 383 -11.06 -14.73 -26.14
CA ARG A 383 -10.99 -13.51 -26.96
C ARG A 383 -9.87 -12.61 -26.49
N GLU A 384 -9.03 -12.17 -27.42
CA GLU A 384 -8.01 -11.18 -27.16
C GLU A 384 -8.63 -9.78 -27.06
N VAL A 385 -8.21 -9.02 -26.07
CA VAL A 385 -8.72 -7.66 -25.78
C VAL A 385 -7.59 -6.65 -25.68
N GLU A 386 -7.85 -5.44 -26.13
CA GLU A 386 -6.96 -4.31 -25.94
C GLU A 386 -7.37 -3.56 -24.68
N LEU A 387 -6.46 -3.54 -23.68
CA LEU A 387 -6.70 -2.86 -22.40
C LEU A 387 -6.41 -1.37 -22.49
N GLY A 388 -7.26 -0.59 -21.87
CA GLY A 388 -7.04 0.81 -21.54
C GLY A 388 -6.50 0.97 -20.10
N PRO A 389 -6.69 2.14 -19.49
CA PRO A 389 -6.22 2.39 -18.13
C PRO A 389 -6.88 1.47 -17.10
N SER A 390 -6.10 1.11 -16.08
CA SER A 390 -6.60 0.41 -14.90
C SER A 390 -7.34 1.36 -13.97
N LEU A 391 -8.51 0.92 -13.52
CA LEU A 391 -9.36 1.66 -12.57
C LEU A 391 -9.07 1.32 -11.09
N GLY A 392 -8.16 0.37 -10.85
CA GLY A 392 -7.83 -0.18 -9.55
C GLY A 392 -8.36 -1.61 -9.37
N ASN A 393 -9.64 -1.84 -9.57
CA ASN A 393 -10.29 -3.16 -9.50
C ASN A 393 -10.84 -3.66 -10.85
N ALA A 394 -10.80 -2.82 -11.88
CA ALA A 394 -11.28 -3.11 -13.22
C ALA A 394 -10.34 -2.54 -14.28
N TYR A 395 -10.50 -2.98 -15.52
CA TYR A 395 -9.87 -2.41 -16.71
C TYR A 395 -10.90 -1.80 -17.64
N VAL A 396 -10.55 -0.69 -18.29
CA VAL A 396 -11.27 -0.20 -19.45
C VAL A 396 -10.88 -1.06 -20.65
N ILE A 397 -11.85 -1.46 -21.46
CA ILE A 397 -11.61 -2.22 -22.68
C ILE A 397 -11.71 -1.27 -23.89
N LEU A 398 -10.65 -1.23 -24.68
CA LEU A 398 -10.58 -0.42 -25.88
C LEU A 398 -11.17 -1.15 -27.09
N LYS A 399 -10.82 -2.45 -27.25
CA LYS A 399 -11.29 -3.33 -28.33
C LYS A 399 -11.40 -4.78 -27.83
N GLY A 400 -12.23 -5.56 -28.52
CA GLY A 400 -12.34 -7.00 -28.32
C GLY A 400 -13.61 -7.45 -27.63
N LEU A 401 -14.41 -6.57 -27.04
CA LEU A 401 -15.71 -6.89 -26.43
C LEU A 401 -16.83 -5.99 -26.96
N SER A 402 -18.04 -6.55 -26.98
CA SER A 402 -19.27 -5.86 -27.32
C SER A 402 -20.17 -5.76 -26.09
N GLU A 403 -21.00 -4.72 -26.07
CA GLU A 403 -21.98 -4.54 -24.99
C GLU A 403 -22.99 -5.70 -24.96
N GLY A 404 -23.32 -6.17 -23.74
CA GLY A 404 -24.27 -7.26 -23.53
C GLY A 404 -23.63 -8.66 -23.54
N GLU A 405 -22.39 -8.80 -23.96
CA GLU A 405 -21.67 -10.09 -23.85
C GLU A 405 -21.45 -10.48 -22.38
N GLU A 406 -21.47 -11.79 -22.09
CA GLU A 406 -21.15 -12.31 -20.74
C GLU A 406 -19.70 -12.73 -20.67
N VAL A 407 -18.92 -12.08 -19.80
CA VAL A 407 -17.51 -12.36 -19.57
C VAL A 407 -17.33 -13.12 -18.25
N VAL A 408 -16.45 -14.11 -18.25
CA VAL A 408 -16.10 -14.87 -17.03
C VAL A 408 -15.31 -13.96 -16.09
N THR A 409 -15.78 -13.80 -14.87
CA THR A 409 -15.18 -12.94 -13.84
C THR A 409 -14.49 -13.72 -12.73
N ASN A 410 -14.86 -14.97 -12.52
CA ASN A 410 -14.20 -15.91 -11.62
C ASN A 410 -14.03 -17.28 -12.30
N GLY A 411 -13.02 -18.07 -11.88
CA GLY A 411 -12.73 -19.38 -12.50
C GLY A 411 -12.02 -19.31 -13.86
N VAL A 412 -11.57 -18.12 -14.30
CA VAL A 412 -10.95 -17.90 -15.62
C VAL A 412 -9.74 -18.80 -15.86
N PHE A 413 -8.88 -18.97 -14.83
CA PHE A 413 -7.70 -19.85 -14.93
C PHE A 413 -8.07 -21.34 -15.10
N SER A 414 -9.15 -21.79 -14.50
CA SER A 414 -9.62 -23.18 -14.65
C SER A 414 -10.09 -23.44 -16.08
N ILE A 415 -10.75 -22.47 -16.71
CA ILE A 415 -11.14 -22.55 -18.12
C ILE A 415 -9.91 -22.56 -19.02
N ASP A 416 -8.93 -21.69 -18.75
CA ASP A 416 -7.68 -21.64 -19.53
C ASP A 416 -6.87 -22.94 -19.41
N ALA A 417 -6.79 -23.52 -18.20
CA ALA A 417 -6.15 -24.80 -17.98
C ALA A 417 -6.86 -25.95 -18.74
N SER A 418 -8.19 -25.95 -18.76
CA SER A 418 -8.97 -26.90 -19.55
C SER A 418 -8.69 -26.73 -21.05
N ALA A 419 -8.60 -25.50 -21.54
CA ALA A 419 -8.22 -25.19 -22.92
C ALA A 419 -6.84 -25.77 -23.28
N GLN A 420 -5.87 -25.59 -22.38
CA GLN A 420 -4.51 -26.11 -22.58
C GLN A 420 -4.50 -27.65 -22.63
N LEU A 421 -5.24 -28.31 -21.75
CA LEU A 421 -5.35 -29.79 -21.73
C LEU A 421 -6.02 -30.34 -22.98
N GLU A 422 -6.99 -29.62 -23.53
CA GLU A 422 -7.67 -29.98 -24.76
C GLU A 422 -6.89 -29.61 -26.05
N GLY A 423 -5.73 -28.94 -25.92
CA GLY A 423 -4.93 -28.46 -27.05
C GLY A 423 -5.61 -27.30 -27.81
N LYS A 424 -6.54 -26.59 -27.18
CA LYS A 424 -7.23 -25.42 -27.73
C LYS A 424 -6.47 -24.13 -27.46
N GLN A 425 -6.95 -23.03 -28.02
CA GLN A 425 -6.37 -21.72 -27.77
C GLN A 425 -6.48 -21.36 -26.27
N SER A 426 -5.36 -20.90 -25.70
CA SER A 426 -5.21 -20.52 -24.30
C SER A 426 -4.33 -19.29 -24.15
N MET A 427 -4.17 -18.81 -22.94
CA MET A 427 -3.27 -17.67 -22.67
C MET A 427 -1.83 -17.94 -23.12
N MET A 428 -1.37 -19.21 -23.05
CA MET A 428 0.01 -19.59 -23.36
C MET A 428 0.18 -20.03 -24.83
N ASN A 429 -0.88 -20.49 -25.49
CA ASN A 429 -0.86 -21.01 -26.84
C ASN A 429 -1.88 -20.29 -27.73
N ASN A 430 -1.42 -19.68 -28.83
CA ASN A 430 -2.32 -18.92 -29.74
C ASN A 430 -2.86 -19.77 -30.89
N ASP A 431 -2.10 -20.79 -31.36
CA ASP A 431 -2.39 -21.43 -32.63
C ASP A 431 -3.07 -22.80 -32.50
N GLY A 432 -3.35 -23.26 -31.27
CA GLY A 432 -3.96 -24.58 -31.06
C GLY A 432 -3.08 -25.76 -31.50
N GLU A 433 -1.85 -25.51 -31.94
CA GLU A 433 -0.89 -26.56 -32.22
C GLU A 433 -0.22 -26.98 -30.90
N ALA A 434 -0.55 -28.16 -30.45
CA ALA A 434 0.25 -28.87 -29.45
C ALA A 434 1.67 -28.99 -29.97
N GLN A 435 2.62 -28.20 -29.48
CA GLN A 435 4.03 -28.49 -29.74
C GLN A 435 4.31 -29.90 -29.18
N PRO A 436 4.74 -30.85 -30.01
CA PRO A 436 5.18 -32.16 -29.50
C PRO A 436 6.36 -31.86 -28.55
N MET A 437 6.26 -32.27 -27.29
CA MET A 437 7.39 -32.25 -26.38
C MET A 437 8.51 -33.04 -27.05
N SER A 438 9.55 -32.35 -27.53
CA SER A 438 10.76 -32.95 -28.05
C SER A 438 11.36 -33.81 -26.94
N GLY A 439 11.30 -35.13 -27.15
CA GLY A 439 11.88 -36.12 -26.25
C GLY A 439 13.33 -35.75 -25.97
N HIS A 440 13.70 -35.78 -24.70
CA HIS A 440 15.08 -35.74 -24.24
C HIS A 440 15.84 -36.89 -24.91
N VAL A 441 16.56 -36.56 -25.98
CA VAL A 441 17.56 -37.45 -26.57
C VAL A 441 18.71 -37.53 -25.59
N GLY A 442 18.93 -38.73 -25.04
CA GLY A 442 19.98 -39.00 -24.08
C GLY A 442 21.36 -38.57 -24.60
N HIS A 443 22.06 -37.77 -23.86
CA HIS A 443 23.47 -37.52 -24.03
C HIS A 443 24.26 -38.79 -23.66
N THR A 444 24.73 -39.50 -24.67
CA THR A 444 25.80 -40.50 -24.53
C THR A 444 27.10 -39.76 -24.19
N MET A 445 27.65 -40.07 -23.02
CA MET A 445 29.00 -39.66 -22.66
C MET A 445 30.01 -40.35 -23.57
N SER A 446 30.71 -39.62 -24.40
CA SER A 446 31.96 -40.06 -25.06
C SER A 446 33.15 -39.55 -24.27
N GLY A 447 34.12 -40.43 -24.10
CA GLY A 447 35.24 -40.39 -23.19
C GLY A 447 36.24 -39.25 -23.36
N HIS A 448 36.85 -38.98 -22.25
CA HIS A 448 38.06 -38.18 -22.09
C HIS A 448 39.26 -38.92 -22.67
N GLU A 449 39.91 -38.36 -23.67
CA GLU A 449 41.32 -38.62 -23.95
C GLU A 449 42.15 -37.38 -23.60
N GLY A 450 43.23 -37.63 -22.84
CA GLY A 450 44.11 -36.61 -22.33
C GLY A 450 45.08 -36.07 -23.38
N HIS A 451 45.48 -34.85 -23.17
CA HIS A 451 46.77 -34.36 -23.70
C HIS A 451 47.51 -33.59 -22.61
N THR A 452 48.68 -34.21 -22.27
CA THR A 452 49.84 -33.57 -21.65
C THR A 452 50.48 -32.55 -22.60
N MET A 453 50.75 -31.34 -22.14
CA MET A 453 51.96 -30.58 -22.12
C MET A 453 51.69 -29.23 -21.43
#